data_43d40b4cd682557aa655e887dffac649
#
_entry.id   43d40b4cd682557aa655e887dffac649
#
_cell.length_a   1.000
_cell.length_b   1.000
_cell.length_c   1.000
_cell.angle_alpha   90.00
_cell.angle_beta   90.00
_cell.angle_gamma   90.00
#
_symmetry.space_group_name_H-M   'P 1'
#
loop_
_entity.id
_entity.type
_entity.pdbx_description
1 polymer ?
#
loop_
_entity_poly.entity_id
_entity_poly.type
_entity_poly.pdbx_seq_one_letter_code
_entity_poly.pdbx_strand_id
1 'polypeptide(L)'
;SRNTADLTHITPDMHALLTENTPISVHSQHRFSDHNKTDLDAFSISSTSAASPQNMYGHPDRPFAPAGQSTQMIIGATGETDFEILSTTQALYQNFDLKRVFYSAYIPLNEDALLPAIGTLPPLLREHRLYQADWLLRYYGFHASELLTPDRPNFNLALDPKCDWALRHLEQFPVEVACADYSTLMRVPG
;
A
#
# COMPACT_ATOMS: atom_id res chain seq x y z
N SER A 1 51.89 -14.46 23.55
CA SER A 1 51.45 -14.29 22.16
C SER A 1 49.94 -14.18 22.12
N ARG A 2 49.46 -12.95 22.02
CA ARG A 2 48.05 -12.63 21.86
C ARG A 2 47.80 -12.32 20.40
N ASN A 3 46.90 -13.06 19.75
CA ASN A 3 46.40 -12.78 18.41
C ASN A 3 45.47 -11.56 18.49
N THR A 4 45.89 -10.46 17.94
CA THR A 4 45.05 -9.33 17.56
C THR A 4 44.42 -9.66 16.20
N ALA A 5 43.16 -9.99 16.17
CA ALA A 5 42.39 -10.15 14.93
C ALA A 5 42.15 -8.76 14.32
N ASP A 6 42.57 -8.64 13.09
CA ASP A 6 42.53 -7.47 12.23
C ASP A 6 41.10 -7.20 11.79
N LEU A 7 40.50 -6.07 12.23
CA LEU A 7 39.19 -5.60 11.87
C LEU A 7 39.28 -4.48 10.81
N THR A 8 39.94 -4.75 9.69
CA THR A 8 40.02 -3.82 8.56
C THR A 8 39.53 -4.45 7.26
N HIS A 9 38.23 -4.78 7.21
CA HIS A 9 37.53 -4.94 5.92
C HIS A 9 36.02 -4.65 6.13
N ILE A 10 35.73 -3.37 6.38
CA ILE A 10 34.39 -2.84 6.12
C ILE A 10 34.51 -2.08 4.80
N THR A 11 33.94 -2.66 3.77
CA THR A 11 33.91 -2.12 2.41
C THR A 11 33.20 -0.76 2.37
N PRO A 12 33.68 0.21 1.56
CA PRO A 12 33.15 1.57 1.51
C PRO A 12 31.87 1.73 0.69
N ASP A 13 31.09 0.67 0.47
CA ASP A 13 30.01 0.67 -0.53
C ASP A 13 28.61 0.99 0.05
N MET A 14 28.48 1.15 1.35
CA MET A 14 27.16 1.53 1.94
C MET A 14 26.92 3.04 1.99
N HIS A 15 27.92 3.87 1.75
CA HIS A 15 27.76 5.34 1.75
C HIS A 15 27.32 5.90 0.39
N ALA A 16 27.48 5.14 -0.69
CA ALA A 16 27.08 5.53 -2.04
C ALA A 16 25.57 5.39 -2.30
N LEU A 17 24.87 4.55 -1.55
CA LEU A 17 23.43 4.32 -1.72
C LEU A 17 22.51 5.36 -1.07
N LEU A 18 23.08 6.32 -0.33
CA LEU A 18 22.29 7.36 0.37
C LEU A 18 22.39 8.76 -0.27
N THR A 19 23.15 8.95 -1.34
CA THR A 19 23.39 10.29 -1.90
C THR A 19 22.98 10.52 -3.35
N GLU A 20 22.34 9.57 -4.02
CA GLU A 20 21.85 9.81 -5.38
C GLU A 20 20.31 9.98 -5.42
N ASN A 21 19.84 11.13 -4.91
CA ASN A 21 18.56 11.71 -5.28
C ASN A 21 18.75 12.56 -6.55
N THR A 22 18.91 11.92 -7.70
CA THR A 22 18.80 12.60 -8.99
C THR A 22 17.39 12.36 -9.53
N PRO A 23 16.60 13.41 -9.80
CA PRO A 23 15.30 13.23 -10.45
C PRO A 23 15.53 12.79 -11.90
N ILE A 24 15.14 11.58 -12.24
CA ILE A 24 15.10 11.12 -13.62
C ILE A 24 13.94 11.84 -14.29
N SER A 25 14.28 12.89 -15.06
CA SER A 25 13.37 13.54 -15.99
C SER A 25 13.13 12.61 -17.18
N VAL A 26 12.04 11.86 -17.16
CA VAL A 26 11.57 11.14 -18.34
C VAL A 26 10.67 12.06 -19.14
N HIS A 27 11.26 12.74 -20.12
CA HIS A 27 10.52 13.36 -21.21
C HIS A 27 10.01 12.26 -22.14
N SER A 28 8.80 11.80 -21.92
CA SER A 28 8.04 11.07 -22.92
C SER A 28 6.85 11.93 -23.35
N GLN A 29 7.04 12.67 -24.43
CA GLN A 29 5.94 13.32 -25.15
C GLN A 29 5.24 12.24 -25.97
N HIS A 30 4.25 11.56 -25.42
CA HIS A 30 3.21 10.93 -26.21
C HIS A 30 1.95 11.77 -26.13
N ARG A 31 1.72 12.49 -27.23
CA ARG A 31 0.51 13.23 -27.53
C ARG A 31 -0.64 12.24 -27.69
N PHE A 32 -1.39 11.97 -26.63
CA PHE A 32 -2.71 11.38 -26.74
C PHE A 32 -3.75 12.47 -26.98
N SER A 33 -4.45 12.31 -28.09
CA SER A 33 -5.53 13.12 -28.59
C SER A 33 -6.64 13.24 -27.52
N ASP A 34 -7.03 14.50 -27.23
CA ASP A 34 -8.20 14.85 -26.44
C ASP A 34 -9.49 14.33 -27.09
N HIS A 35 -9.97 13.17 -26.67
CA HIS A 35 -11.37 12.75 -26.85
C HIS A 35 -11.73 11.81 -25.71
N ASN A 36 -12.29 12.36 -24.67
CA ASN A 36 -13.34 11.87 -23.76
C ASN A 36 -13.23 12.52 -22.38
N LYS A 37 -13.64 13.77 -22.35
CA LYS A 37 -13.86 14.50 -21.10
C LYS A 37 -15.36 14.63 -20.89
N THR A 38 -16.05 13.51 -20.82
CA THR A 38 -17.46 13.40 -20.38
C THR A 38 -17.72 11.93 -20.11
N ASP A 39 -17.70 11.52 -18.85
CA ASP A 39 -18.46 10.38 -18.31
C ASP A 39 -17.97 9.93 -16.92
N LEU A 40 -17.38 10.86 -16.12
CA LEU A 40 -17.03 10.52 -14.71
C LEU A 40 -18.11 10.97 -13.71
N ASP A 41 -19.20 11.61 -14.16
CA ASP A 41 -20.25 12.13 -13.28
C ASP A 41 -21.50 11.25 -13.20
N ALA A 42 -21.48 10.03 -13.73
CA ALA A 42 -22.67 9.15 -13.78
C ALA A 42 -22.58 7.86 -12.99
N PHE A 43 -21.61 7.74 -12.04
CA PHE A 43 -21.66 6.61 -11.12
C PHE A 43 -22.24 7.03 -9.77
N SER A 44 -23.40 7.67 -9.83
CA SER A 44 -24.31 7.75 -8.70
C SER A 44 -24.99 6.39 -8.55
N ILE A 45 -24.41 5.52 -7.73
CA ILE A 45 -25.10 4.30 -7.32
C ILE A 45 -26.25 4.74 -6.42
N SER A 46 -27.45 4.85 -7.02
CA SER A 46 -28.69 4.84 -6.26
C SER A 46 -28.68 3.55 -5.42
N SER A 47 -28.84 3.70 -4.12
CA SER A 47 -29.05 2.61 -3.17
C SER A 47 -30.41 1.91 -3.43
N THR A 48 -30.55 1.26 -4.57
CA THR A 48 -31.47 0.17 -4.75
C THR A 48 -30.83 -1.03 -4.08
N SER A 49 -31.49 -1.54 -3.03
CA SER A 49 -31.24 -2.84 -2.43
C SER A 49 -30.87 -3.85 -3.52
N ALA A 50 -29.57 -4.06 -3.72
CA ALA A 50 -29.06 -5.07 -4.63
C ALA A 50 -29.47 -6.40 -4.02
N ALA A 51 -30.45 -7.05 -4.62
CA ALA A 51 -30.73 -8.46 -4.37
C ALA A 51 -29.39 -9.19 -4.52
N SER A 52 -28.98 -9.89 -3.46
CA SER A 52 -27.79 -10.72 -3.43
C SER A 52 -27.74 -11.54 -4.72
N PRO A 53 -26.60 -11.64 -5.42
CA PRO A 53 -26.49 -12.47 -6.61
C PRO A 53 -27.00 -13.86 -6.26
N GLN A 54 -28.09 -14.27 -6.94
CA GLN A 54 -28.70 -15.56 -6.68
C GLN A 54 -27.67 -16.63 -6.95
N ASN A 55 -27.38 -17.40 -5.92
CA ASN A 55 -26.41 -18.49 -5.94
C ASN A 55 -26.83 -19.52 -7.00
N MET A 56 -26.20 -19.49 -8.18
CA MET A 56 -26.47 -20.45 -9.28
C MET A 56 -26.09 -21.90 -8.94
N TYR A 57 -25.50 -22.16 -7.79
CA TYR A 57 -25.09 -23.49 -7.31
C TYR A 57 -25.78 -23.87 -5.99
N GLY A 58 -27.05 -23.69 -5.92
CA GLY A 58 -28.08 -24.34 -5.16
C GLY A 58 -27.82 -24.70 -3.70
N HIS A 59 -27.83 -23.79 -2.79
CA HIS A 59 -28.45 -23.87 -1.46
C HIS A 59 -28.73 -22.44 -1.02
N PRO A 60 -29.97 -22.01 -0.81
CA PRO A 60 -30.31 -20.62 -0.48
C PRO A 60 -29.70 -20.14 0.84
N ASP A 61 -29.24 -21.03 1.69
CA ASP A 61 -28.70 -20.70 3.03
C ASP A 61 -27.19 -20.81 3.17
N ARG A 62 -26.44 -21.09 2.10
CA ARG A 62 -24.97 -21.14 2.18
C ARG A 62 -24.33 -20.04 1.34
N PRO A 63 -23.48 -19.16 1.95
CA PRO A 63 -22.75 -18.18 1.17
C PRO A 63 -21.82 -18.91 0.17
N PHE A 64 -21.61 -18.28 -1.00
CA PHE A 64 -20.74 -18.83 -2.06
C PHE A 64 -19.33 -19.19 -1.53
N ALA A 65 -18.79 -18.37 -0.64
CA ALA A 65 -17.48 -18.60 -0.01
C ALA A 65 -17.62 -18.59 1.52
N PRO A 66 -18.09 -19.68 2.16
CA PRO A 66 -18.34 -19.70 3.61
C PRO A 66 -17.07 -19.49 4.46
N ALA A 67 -15.89 -19.83 3.92
CA ALA A 67 -14.61 -19.55 4.57
C ALA A 67 -14.13 -18.11 4.38
N GLY A 68 -14.85 -17.31 3.55
CA GLY A 68 -14.47 -15.96 3.14
C GLY A 68 -13.60 -15.95 1.88
N GLN A 69 -13.23 -14.74 1.45
CA GLN A 69 -12.46 -14.50 0.24
C GLN A 69 -11.18 -13.75 0.57
N SER A 70 -10.14 -13.98 -0.23
CA SER A 70 -8.89 -13.22 -0.21
C SER A 70 -8.42 -12.97 -1.64
N THR A 71 -7.60 -11.95 -1.84
CA THR A 71 -6.98 -11.65 -3.13
C THR A 71 -5.51 -11.31 -2.95
N GLN A 72 -4.79 -11.19 -4.05
CA GLN A 72 -3.38 -10.79 -4.08
C GLN A 72 -3.18 -9.66 -5.08
N MET A 73 -2.37 -8.68 -4.71
CA MET A 73 -1.91 -7.59 -5.57
C MET A 73 -0.41 -7.73 -5.79
N ILE A 74 0.02 -7.56 -7.04
CA ILE A 74 1.43 -7.59 -7.42
C ILE A 74 1.96 -6.16 -7.40
N ILE A 75 2.98 -5.90 -6.60
CA ILE A 75 3.51 -4.56 -6.35
C ILE A 75 4.73 -4.30 -7.22
N GLY A 76 4.68 -3.21 -7.99
CA GLY A 76 5.78 -2.76 -8.84
C GLY A 76 5.85 -3.44 -10.21
N ALA A 77 4.80 -4.15 -10.63
CA ALA A 77 4.65 -4.61 -12.01
C ALA A 77 4.21 -3.45 -12.92
N THR A 78 3.40 -2.56 -12.42
CA THR A 78 2.78 -1.44 -13.10
C THR A 78 2.97 -0.14 -12.31
N GLY A 79 2.47 0.99 -12.80
CA GLY A 79 2.76 2.31 -12.28
C GLY A 79 1.89 2.77 -11.11
N GLU A 80 1.08 1.91 -10.49
CA GLU A 80 0.17 2.29 -9.41
C GLU A 80 0.92 2.84 -8.19
N THR A 81 0.34 3.86 -7.61
CA THR A 81 0.79 4.45 -6.36
C THR A 81 0.33 3.62 -5.15
N ASP A 82 1.01 3.77 -4.01
CA ASP A 82 0.60 3.12 -2.77
C ASP A 82 -0.78 3.60 -2.29
N PHE A 83 -1.14 4.86 -2.61
CA PHE A 83 -2.46 5.41 -2.31
C PHE A 83 -3.57 4.70 -3.08
N GLU A 84 -3.38 4.44 -4.39
CA GLU A 84 -4.33 3.71 -5.21
C GLU A 84 -4.48 2.26 -4.74
N ILE A 85 -3.36 1.59 -4.44
CA ILE A 85 -3.34 0.22 -3.92
C ILE A 85 -4.08 0.15 -2.58
N LEU A 86 -3.76 1.04 -1.64
CA LEU A 86 -4.34 1.02 -0.30
C LEU A 86 -5.83 1.41 -0.30
N SER A 87 -6.21 2.37 -1.15
CA SER A 87 -7.62 2.78 -1.33
C SER A 87 -8.45 1.64 -1.93
N THR A 88 -7.90 0.93 -2.92
CA THR A 88 -8.52 -0.27 -3.50
C THR A 88 -8.66 -1.38 -2.44
N THR A 89 -7.62 -1.60 -1.64
CA THR A 89 -7.65 -2.56 -0.54
C THR A 89 -8.77 -2.24 0.46
N GLN A 90 -8.87 -0.98 0.87
CA GLN A 90 -9.93 -0.52 1.77
C GLN A 90 -11.32 -0.76 1.17
N ALA A 91 -11.52 -0.43 -0.10
CA ALA A 91 -12.77 -0.65 -0.80
C ALA A 91 -13.14 -2.13 -0.89
N LEU A 92 -12.15 -3.01 -1.10
CA LEU A 92 -12.36 -4.47 -1.12
C LEU A 92 -12.84 -4.99 0.25
N TYR A 93 -12.28 -4.50 1.34
CA TYR A 93 -12.73 -4.86 2.69
C TYR A 93 -14.15 -4.34 2.98
N GLN A 94 -14.44 -3.10 2.61
CA GLN A 94 -15.71 -2.44 2.93
C GLN A 94 -16.88 -2.94 2.07
N ASN A 95 -16.66 -3.20 0.78
CA ASN A 95 -17.74 -3.48 -0.17
C ASN A 95 -17.90 -4.97 -0.48
N PHE A 96 -16.85 -5.79 -0.27
CA PHE A 96 -16.86 -7.19 -0.69
C PHE A 96 -16.57 -8.16 0.45
N ASP A 97 -16.47 -7.68 1.67
CA ASP A 97 -16.19 -8.49 2.87
C ASP A 97 -14.98 -9.43 2.69
N LEU A 98 -13.95 -8.95 1.97
CA LEU A 98 -12.71 -9.69 1.84
C LEU A 98 -12.04 -9.85 3.20
N LYS A 99 -11.55 -11.04 3.49
CA LYS A 99 -10.82 -11.29 4.75
C LYS A 99 -9.40 -10.78 4.71
N ARG A 100 -8.77 -10.83 3.55
CA ARG A 100 -7.36 -10.39 3.40
C ARG A 100 -7.00 -10.07 1.96
N VAL A 101 -6.22 -9.01 1.80
CA VAL A 101 -5.45 -8.71 0.61
C VAL A 101 -3.99 -9.09 0.90
N PHE A 102 -3.38 -9.85 0.00
CA PHE A 102 -1.95 -10.16 0.02
C PHE A 102 -1.23 -9.24 -0.95
N TYR A 103 -0.02 -8.84 -0.60
CA TYR A 103 0.85 -8.06 -1.46
C TYR A 103 2.07 -8.90 -1.82
N SER A 104 2.55 -8.81 -3.05
CA SER A 104 3.72 -9.54 -3.50
C SER A 104 4.55 -8.65 -4.41
N ALA A 105 5.79 -8.41 -4.06
CA ALA A 105 6.71 -7.66 -4.90
C ALA A 105 6.93 -8.39 -6.23
N TYR A 106 6.84 -7.66 -7.34
CA TYR A 106 7.05 -8.21 -8.67
C TYR A 106 8.52 -8.60 -8.87
N ILE A 107 8.73 -9.81 -9.39
CA ILE A 107 10.05 -10.32 -9.75
C ILE A 107 10.05 -10.54 -11.28
N PRO A 108 10.85 -9.80 -12.05
CA PRO A 108 10.95 -9.99 -13.48
C PRO A 108 11.56 -11.36 -13.83
N LEU A 109 10.82 -12.18 -14.58
CA LEU A 109 11.26 -13.50 -15.01
C LEU A 109 11.46 -13.61 -16.53
N ASN A 110 10.81 -12.75 -17.29
CA ASN A 110 10.85 -12.70 -18.75
C ASN A 110 10.92 -11.26 -19.24
N GLU A 111 11.38 -11.07 -20.47
CA GLU A 111 11.35 -9.77 -21.12
C GLU A 111 9.94 -9.48 -21.65
N ASP A 112 9.39 -8.35 -21.23
CA ASP A 112 8.12 -7.81 -21.72
C ASP A 112 8.22 -6.28 -21.74
N ALA A 113 7.78 -5.67 -22.83
CA ALA A 113 7.85 -4.22 -23.01
C ALA A 113 6.94 -3.43 -22.05
N LEU A 114 5.93 -4.08 -21.48
CA LEU A 114 4.97 -3.48 -20.53
C LEU A 114 5.35 -3.70 -19.06
N LEU A 115 6.37 -4.51 -18.80
CA LEU A 115 6.79 -4.88 -17.45
C LEU A 115 8.22 -4.41 -17.17
N PRO A 116 8.60 -4.28 -15.89
CA PRO A 116 9.98 -3.97 -15.51
C PRO A 116 10.98 -4.96 -16.09
N ALA A 117 12.11 -4.46 -16.58
CA ALA A 117 13.17 -5.26 -17.20
C ALA A 117 13.74 -6.32 -16.25
N ILE A 118 14.23 -7.42 -16.85
CA ILE A 118 14.98 -8.45 -16.12
C ILE A 118 16.15 -7.80 -15.36
N GLY A 119 16.31 -8.17 -14.09
CA GLY A 119 17.34 -7.61 -13.21
C GLY A 119 16.87 -6.40 -12.40
N THR A 120 15.67 -5.86 -12.64
CA THR A 120 15.07 -4.88 -11.73
C THR A 120 14.85 -5.51 -10.36
N LEU A 121 15.32 -4.83 -9.31
CA LEU A 121 15.17 -5.33 -7.94
C LEU A 121 13.70 -5.28 -7.51
N PRO A 122 13.18 -6.37 -6.92
CA PRO A 122 11.82 -6.39 -6.37
C PRO A 122 11.64 -5.32 -5.28
N PRO A 123 10.52 -4.58 -5.27
CA PRO A 123 10.27 -3.53 -4.29
C PRO A 123 9.81 -4.10 -2.92
N LEU A 124 10.65 -4.92 -2.28
CA LEU A 124 10.33 -5.63 -1.04
C LEU A 124 9.98 -4.69 0.11
N LEU A 125 10.67 -3.55 0.21
CA LEU A 125 10.39 -2.60 1.29
C LEU A 125 9.04 -1.90 1.09
N ARG A 126 8.65 -1.63 -0.16
CA ARG A 126 7.33 -1.10 -0.52
C ARG A 126 6.22 -2.11 -0.17
N GLU A 127 6.41 -3.37 -0.52
CA GLU A 127 5.52 -4.47 -0.11
C GLU A 127 5.35 -4.50 1.41
N HIS A 128 6.46 -4.43 2.14
CA HIS A 128 6.45 -4.43 3.61
C HIS A 128 5.66 -3.24 4.19
N ARG A 129 5.83 -2.02 3.63
CA ARG A 129 5.06 -0.84 4.06
C ARG A 129 3.57 -0.99 3.79
N LEU A 130 3.19 -1.59 2.67
CA LEU A 130 1.79 -1.89 2.37
C LEU A 130 1.19 -2.90 3.36
N TYR A 131 1.92 -3.95 3.76
CA TYR A 131 1.46 -4.85 4.81
C TYR A 131 1.29 -4.16 6.17
N GLN A 132 2.20 -3.25 6.54
CA GLN A 132 2.06 -2.46 7.76
C GLN A 132 0.82 -1.55 7.69
N ALA A 133 0.58 -0.89 6.56
CA ALA A 133 -0.59 -0.05 6.35
C ALA A 133 -1.90 -0.86 6.34
N ASP A 134 -1.92 -2.03 5.70
CA ASP A 134 -3.06 -2.95 5.73
C ASP A 134 -3.44 -3.34 7.17
N TRP A 135 -2.45 -3.58 8.02
CA TRP A 135 -2.67 -3.84 9.44
C TRP A 135 -3.34 -2.66 10.15
N LEU A 136 -2.93 -1.43 9.83
CA LEU A 136 -3.54 -0.21 10.37
C LEU A 136 -5.00 -0.04 9.93
N LEU A 137 -5.32 -0.34 8.67
CA LEU A 137 -6.70 -0.33 8.19
C LEU A 137 -7.60 -1.32 8.94
N ARG A 138 -7.13 -2.56 9.10
CA ARG A 138 -7.96 -3.65 9.62
C ARG A 138 -8.13 -3.65 11.13
N TYR A 139 -7.12 -3.21 11.87
CA TYR A 139 -7.08 -3.39 13.33
C TYR A 139 -6.96 -2.10 14.13
N TYR A 140 -6.51 -1.01 13.51
CA TYR A 140 -6.26 0.25 14.21
C TYR A 140 -7.25 1.36 13.81
N GLY A 141 -8.20 1.07 12.94
CA GLY A 141 -9.22 2.00 12.52
C GLY A 141 -8.71 3.19 11.69
N PHE A 142 -7.58 3.02 11.01
CA PHE A 142 -7.10 4.00 10.04
C PHE A 142 -7.86 3.88 8.72
N HIS A 143 -7.94 5.01 8.00
CA HIS A 143 -8.37 5.06 6.62
C HIS A 143 -7.19 5.31 5.67
N ALA A 144 -7.29 4.83 4.44
CA ALA A 144 -6.24 5.02 3.43
C ALA A 144 -5.90 6.51 3.24
N SER A 145 -6.94 7.38 3.26
CA SER A 145 -6.79 8.84 3.12
C SER A 145 -6.12 9.53 4.30
N GLU A 146 -6.01 8.90 5.47
CA GLU A 146 -5.23 9.41 6.60
C GLU A 146 -3.75 9.10 6.44
N LEU A 147 -3.42 7.94 5.88
CA LEU A 147 -2.04 7.48 5.69
C LEU A 147 -1.39 8.12 4.47
N LEU A 148 -2.12 8.21 3.36
CA LEU A 148 -1.66 8.72 2.08
C LEU A 148 -2.68 9.68 1.46
N THR A 149 -2.22 10.55 0.57
CA THR A 149 -3.05 11.49 -0.19
C THR A 149 -2.61 11.52 -1.65
N PRO A 150 -3.41 12.07 -2.59
CA PRO A 150 -2.99 12.24 -3.98
C PRO A 150 -1.70 13.07 -4.13
N ASP A 151 -1.49 14.06 -3.24
CA ASP A 151 -0.26 14.88 -3.25
C ASP A 151 0.94 14.13 -2.65
N ARG A 152 0.69 13.09 -1.88
CA ARG A 152 1.69 12.25 -1.23
C ARG A 152 1.29 10.78 -1.37
N PRO A 153 1.39 10.26 -2.59
CA PRO A 153 0.75 8.99 -2.94
C PRO A 153 1.56 7.74 -2.52
N ASN A 154 2.82 7.88 -2.11
CA ASN A 154 3.68 6.75 -1.76
C ASN A 154 4.19 6.84 -0.33
N PHE A 155 4.37 5.67 0.31
CA PHE A 155 4.93 5.58 1.65
C PHE A 155 6.38 6.03 1.71
N ASN A 156 6.74 6.60 2.86
CA ASN A 156 8.13 6.81 3.21
C ASN A 156 8.79 5.44 3.50
N LEU A 157 9.80 5.08 2.73
CA LEU A 157 10.47 3.79 2.92
C LEU A 157 11.34 3.75 4.20
N ALA A 158 11.80 4.89 4.70
CA ALA A 158 12.61 4.96 5.91
C ALA A 158 11.79 4.85 7.21
N LEU A 159 10.49 5.18 7.18
CA LEU A 159 9.61 5.17 8.33
C LEU A 159 8.49 4.15 8.16
N ASP A 160 7.98 3.59 9.25
CA ASP A 160 6.74 2.85 9.19
C ASP A 160 5.53 3.80 9.01
N PRO A 161 4.43 3.33 8.40
CA PRO A 161 3.29 4.18 8.07
C PRO A 161 2.65 4.88 9.27
N LYS A 162 2.63 4.26 10.44
CA LYS A 162 2.06 4.84 11.66
C LYS A 162 2.95 5.93 12.24
N CYS A 163 4.26 5.71 12.25
CA CYS A 163 5.23 6.71 12.67
C CYS A 163 5.23 7.92 11.72
N ASP A 164 5.20 7.68 10.41
CA ASP A 164 5.09 8.74 9.40
C ASP A 164 3.80 9.56 9.55
N TRP A 165 2.69 8.89 9.86
CA TRP A 165 1.42 9.56 10.17
C TRP A 165 1.56 10.44 11.43
N ALA A 166 2.11 9.90 12.52
CA ALA A 166 2.24 10.62 13.79
C ALA A 166 3.16 11.86 13.67
N LEU A 167 4.23 11.78 12.89
CA LEU A 167 5.11 12.94 12.62
C LEU A 167 4.41 14.07 11.84
N ARG A 168 3.33 13.75 11.12
CA ARG A 168 2.49 14.74 10.45
C ARG A 168 1.36 15.30 11.31
N HIS A 169 1.15 14.71 12.50
CA HIS A 169 0.08 15.06 13.43
C HIS A 169 0.63 15.30 14.85
N LEU A 170 1.74 16.04 14.92
CA LEU A 170 2.41 16.35 16.20
C LEU A 170 1.50 17.09 17.18
N GLU A 171 0.47 17.76 16.69
CA GLU A 171 -0.55 18.42 17.52
C GLU A 171 -1.38 17.43 18.37
N GLN A 172 -1.38 16.15 18.03
CA GLN A 172 -2.06 15.09 18.79
C GLN A 172 -1.16 14.48 19.87
N PHE A 173 0.09 14.90 19.97
CA PHE A 173 1.07 14.31 20.89
C PHE A 173 1.70 15.37 21.82
N PRO A 174 2.09 15.01 23.05
CA PRO A 174 1.99 13.68 23.69
C PRO A 174 0.56 13.32 24.09
N VAL A 175 0.27 12.01 24.17
CA VAL A 175 -1.02 11.48 24.63
C VAL A 175 -0.95 11.14 26.11
N GLU A 176 -1.88 11.67 26.92
CA GLU A 176 -2.00 11.33 28.33
C GLU A 176 -2.76 10.00 28.51
N VAL A 177 -2.02 8.95 28.86
CA VAL A 177 -2.53 7.58 28.94
C VAL A 177 -3.70 7.41 29.91
N ALA A 178 -3.72 8.21 31.00
CA ALA A 178 -4.74 8.09 32.05
C ALA A 178 -6.12 8.58 31.59
N CYS A 179 -6.20 9.45 30.59
CA CYS A 179 -7.45 10.05 30.13
C CYS A 179 -7.78 9.74 28.66
N ALA A 180 -6.81 9.22 27.88
CA ALA A 180 -7.03 8.94 26.47
C ALA A 180 -7.99 7.78 26.26
N ASP A 181 -8.85 7.92 25.26
CA ASP A 181 -9.66 6.81 24.80
C ASP A 181 -8.83 5.77 24.01
N TYR A 182 -9.43 4.59 23.81
CA TYR A 182 -8.76 3.50 23.13
C TYR A 182 -8.35 3.87 21.68
N SER A 183 -9.20 4.63 20.99
CA SER A 183 -8.93 5.02 19.60
C SER A 183 -7.71 5.95 19.51
N THR A 184 -7.57 6.87 20.44
CA THR A 184 -6.40 7.76 20.55
C THR A 184 -5.14 6.97 20.89
N LEU A 185 -5.21 6.03 21.84
CA LEU A 185 -4.07 5.18 22.17
C LEU A 185 -3.61 4.33 20.98
N MET A 186 -4.54 3.85 20.16
CA MET A 186 -4.21 3.09 18.96
C MET A 186 -3.48 3.93 17.90
N ARG A 187 -3.47 5.26 18.00
CA ARG A 187 -2.75 6.17 17.11
C ARG A 187 -1.29 6.40 17.52
N VAL A 188 -0.93 6.10 18.78
CA VAL A 188 0.45 6.27 19.27
C VAL A 188 1.38 5.27 18.56
N PRO A 189 2.49 5.74 17.94
CA PRO A 189 3.48 4.85 17.31
C PRO A 189 4.25 4.03 18.35
N GLY A 190 4.67 2.83 17.97
CA GLY A 190 5.42 1.92 18.84
C GLY A 190 4.97 0.50 18.75
#